data_2c56fa1f776a6afd726036af6ac24498
#
_entry.id   2c56fa1f776a6afd726036af6ac24498
#
_cell.length_a   1.000
_cell.length_b   1.000
_cell.length_c   1.000
_cell.angle_alpha   90.00
_cell.angle_beta   90.00
_cell.angle_gamma   90.00
#
_symmetry.space_group_name_H-M   'P 1'
#
loop_
_entity.id
_entity.type
_entity.pdbx_description
1 polymer ?
#
loop_
_entity_poly.entity_id
_entity_poly.type
_entity_poly.pdbx_seq_one_letter_code
_entity_poly.pdbx_strand_id
1 'polypeptide(L)'
;MTIFKPNKDQCFIAPFGPTMGYFKMPNEMVEYLNNSIDKKLDDFSDYLVGKVSQELHFDKEIKHYVSSKLLGFIVDYHEFTKNRNSMGELSLDKSKTPSLDITAAWFVRQFENEYNPMHVHANCTLSCVGYLKLPEGIDEEWKEDYKDHYPANGHINFIYGTDGLYTNSNFLVKPQVGDFYIFPSYLYHGVYPFYTKGERRSFSMNMIFNMS
;
A
#
# COMPACT_ATOMS: atom_id res chain seq x y z
N MET A 1 9.10 -13.64 13.64
CA MET A 1 9.00 -12.58 12.58
C MET A 1 8.46 -11.32 13.21
N THR A 2 9.07 -10.16 12.97
CA THR A 2 8.58 -8.90 13.56
C THR A 2 7.58 -8.27 12.60
N ILE A 3 6.34 -8.07 13.08
CA ILE A 3 5.31 -7.35 12.32
C ILE A 3 5.49 -5.86 12.59
N PHE A 4 5.59 -5.05 11.54
CA PHE A 4 5.65 -3.60 11.68
C PHE A 4 4.34 -3.05 12.24
N LYS A 5 4.46 -2.23 13.28
CA LYS A 5 3.36 -1.47 13.88
C LYS A 5 3.77 0.00 13.96
N PRO A 6 3.17 0.88 13.17
CA PRO A 6 3.45 2.30 13.27
C PRO A 6 2.99 2.86 14.62
N ASN A 7 3.79 3.73 15.21
CA ASN A 7 3.47 4.41 16.47
C ASN A 7 3.25 5.92 16.31
N LYS A 8 3.21 6.39 15.06
CA LYS A 8 2.96 7.78 14.67
C LYS A 8 2.06 7.79 13.45
N ASP A 9 1.37 8.91 13.24
CA ASP A 9 0.45 9.08 12.12
C ASP A 9 1.16 9.15 10.75
N GLN A 10 2.45 9.46 10.76
CA GLN A 10 3.31 9.47 9.58
C GLN A 10 4.72 9.00 9.94
N CYS A 11 5.27 8.10 9.15
CA CYS A 11 6.68 7.74 9.23
C CYS A 11 7.21 7.20 7.90
N PHE A 12 8.55 7.26 7.75
CA PHE A 12 9.27 6.67 6.63
C PHE A 12 10.14 5.53 7.17
N ILE A 13 10.03 4.38 6.52
CA ILE A 13 10.71 3.16 6.94
C ILE A 13 11.54 2.60 5.78
N ALA A 14 12.71 2.13 6.12
CA ALA A 14 13.62 1.47 5.18
C ALA A 14 14.14 0.20 5.83
N PRO A 15 13.33 -0.86 5.88
CA PRO A 15 13.68 -2.11 6.57
C PRO A 15 14.86 -2.83 5.92
N PHE A 16 15.12 -2.49 4.68
CA PHE A 16 16.30 -2.92 3.90
C PHE A 16 16.74 -1.78 2.95
N GLY A 17 16.90 -1.97 1.66
CA GLY A 17 17.34 -0.92 0.71
C GLY A 17 16.28 0.14 0.40
N PRO A 18 15.13 -0.22 -0.17
CA PRO A 18 14.06 0.72 -0.52
C PRO A 18 13.42 1.37 0.71
N THR A 19 13.11 2.66 0.58
CA THR A 19 12.32 3.38 1.59
C THR A 19 10.85 3.11 1.36
N MET A 20 10.11 2.90 2.45
CA MET A 20 8.65 2.86 2.45
C MET A 20 8.12 4.03 3.28
N GLY A 21 7.01 4.61 2.83
CA GLY A 21 6.28 5.63 3.58
C GLY A 21 5.01 5.05 4.19
N TYR A 22 4.72 5.45 5.41
CA TYR A 22 3.46 5.18 6.10
C TYR A 22 2.73 6.48 6.39
N PHE A 23 1.43 6.48 6.17
CA PHE A 23 0.52 7.58 6.46
C PHE A 23 -0.79 7.04 7.03
N LYS A 24 -1.28 7.66 8.11
CA LYS A 24 -2.61 7.36 8.63
C LYS A 24 -3.62 8.26 7.91
N MET A 25 -4.45 7.65 7.07
CA MET A 25 -5.50 8.38 6.37
C MET A 25 -6.52 8.96 7.35
N PRO A 26 -6.96 10.22 7.17
CA PRO A 26 -8.08 10.76 7.92
C PRO A 26 -9.35 9.93 7.73
N ASN A 27 -10.18 9.82 8.77
CA ASN A 27 -11.43 9.07 8.69
C ASN A 27 -12.33 9.53 7.55
N GLU A 28 -12.39 10.85 7.28
CA GLU A 28 -13.14 11.42 6.17
C GLU A 28 -12.71 10.87 4.80
N MET A 29 -11.41 10.57 4.64
CA MET A 29 -10.89 9.97 3.41
C MET A 29 -11.30 8.50 3.29
N VAL A 30 -11.24 7.75 4.38
CA VAL A 30 -11.68 6.35 4.43
C VAL A 30 -13.17 6.24 4.12
N GLU A 31 -14.00 7.11 4.71
CA GLU A 31 -15.45 7.17 4.48
C GLU A 31 -15.76 7.55 3.03
N TYR A 32 -15.12 8.59 2.49
CA TYR A 32 -15.29 8.99 1.09
C TYR A 32 -15.00 7.84 0.12
N LEU A 33 -13.87 7.15 0.32
CA LEU A 33 -13.48 6.03 -0.55
C LEU A 33 -14.42 4.83 -0.39
N ASN A 34 -14.86 4.50 0.82
CA ASN A 34 -15.84 3.45 1.02
C ASN A 34 -17.19 3.75 0.35
N ASN A 35 -17.66 4.99 0.39
CA ASN A 35 -18.89 5.42 -0.26
C ASN A 35 -18.75 5.50 -1.79
N SER A 36 -17.53 5.69 -2.30
CA SER A 36 -17.26 5.76 -3.74
C SER A 36 -17.29 4.39 -4.43
N ILE A 37 -17.05 3.30 -3.71
CA ILE A 37 -17.06 1.94 -4.29
C ILE A 37 -18.48 1.48 -4.65
N ASP A 38 -19.50 2.07 -4.05
CA ASP A 38 -20.91 1.77 -4.35
C ASP A 38 -21.39 2.45 -5.65
N LYS A 39 -20.59 3.34 -6.24
CA LYS A 39 -20.81 3.89 -7.59
C LYS A 39 -20.58 2.80 -8.63
N LYS A 40 -21.22 2.93 -9.80
CA LYS A 40 -20.95 2.05 -10.92
C LYS A 40 -19.58 2.35 -11.50
N LEU A 41 -18.57 1.60 -11.06
CA LEU A 41 -17.18 1.69 -11.51
C LEU A 41 -16.88 0.56 -12.50
N ASP A 42 -15.92 0.81 -13.40
CA ASP A 42 -15.48 -0.19 -14.36
C ASP A 42 -14.67 -1.29 -13.67
N ASP A 43 -14.90 -2.54 -14.06
CA ASP A 43 -14.12 -3.69 -13.62
C ASP A 43 -12.72 -3.64 -14.25
N PHE A 44 -11.71 -3.89 -13.44
CA PHE A 44 -10.29 -3.83 -13.81
C PHE A 44 -9.56 -5.17 -13.58
N SER A 45 -10.26 -6.18 -13.11
CA SER A 45 -9.70 -7.47 -12.67
C SER A 45 -8.89 -8.19 -13.76
N ASP A 46 -9.28 -8.09 -15.01
CA ASP A 46 -8.59 -8.71 -16.16
C ASP A 46 -7.17 -8.18 -16.41
N TYR A 47 -6.82 -7.03 -15.85
CA TYR A 47 -5.52 -6.38 -16.01
C TYR A 47 -4.57 -6.59 -14.84
N LEU A 48 -5.02 -7.30 -13.80
CA LEU A 48 -4.31 -7.45 -12.54
C LEU A 48 -3.99 -8.93 -12.23
N VAL A 49 -2.98 -9.16 -11.39
CA VAL A 49 -2.47 -10.51 -11.14
C VAL A 49 -3.14 -11.24 -9.97
N GLY A 50 -4.11 -10.62 -9.31
CA GLY A 50 -4.77 -11.16 -8.14
C GLY A 50 -5.68 -12.35 -8.42
N LYS A 51 -5.80 -13.27 -7.47
CA LYS A 51 -6.97 -14.16 -7.36
C LYS A 51 -7.97 -13.48 -6.44
N VAL A 52 -8.66 -12.50 -6.97
CA VAL A 52 -9.53 -11.56 -6.25
C VAL A 52 -10.85 -11.43 -7.00
N SER A 53 -11.96 -11.43 -6.29
CA SER A 53 -13.29 -11.41 -6.89
C SER A 53 -13.61 -10.12 -7.64
N GLN A 54 -13.09 -8.97 -7.20
CA GLN A 54 -13.42 -7.70 -7.82
C GLN A 54 -12.35 -6.64 -7.60
N GLU A 55 -11.93 -6.04 -8.70
CA GLU A 55 -11.04 -4.89 -8.74
C GLU A 55 -11.68 -3.81 -9.62
N LEU A 56 -11.97 -2.63 -9.03
CA LEU A 56 -12.76 -1.57 -9.65
C LEU A 56 -11.91 -0.33 -9.90
N HIS A 57 -11.87 0.14 -11.14
CA HIS A 57 -11.08 1.31 -11.54
C HIS A 57 -11.60 2.61 -10.92
N PHE A 58 -10.70 3.47 -10.43
CA PHE A 58 -11.05 4.82 -9.97
C PHE A 58 -11.49 5.70 -11.15
N ASP A 59 -12.61 6.38 -11.00
CA ASP A 59 -12.98 7.45 -11.91
C ASP A 59 -12.10 8.70 -11.71
N LYS A 60 -12.32 9.73 -12.53
CA LYS A 60 -11.54 10.97 -12.49
C LYS A 60 -11.73 11.74 -11.19
N GLU A 61 -12.93 11.70 -10.61
CA GLU A 61 -13.26 12.41 -9.39
C GLU A 61 -12.52 11.80 -8.19
N ILE A 62 -12.54 10.47 -8.07
CA ILE A 62 -11.83 9.74 -7.01
C ILE A 62 -10.32 9.96 -7.13
N LYS A 63 -9.76 9.87 -8.35
CA LYS A 63 -8.32 10.13 -8.60
C LYS A 63 -7.92 11.53 -8.16
N HIS A 64 -8.72 12.53 -8.52
CA HIS A 64 -8.44 13.93 -8.14
C HIS A 64 -8.51 14.13 -6.63
N TYR A 65 -9.53 13.59 -5.97
CA TYR A 65 -9.68 13.66 -4.52
C TYR A 65 -8.46 13.05 -3.81
N VAL A 66 -8.11 11.81 -4.14
CA VAL A 66 -6.99 11.10 -3.50
C VAL A 66 -5.65 11.79 -3.75
N SER A 67 -5.41 12.25 -4.99
CA SER A 67 -4.21 13.02 -5.32
C SER A 67 -4.10 14.28 -4.46
N SER A 68 -5.18 15.03 -4.29
CA SER A 68 -5.19 16.26 -3.48
C SER A 68 -4.88 16.00 -2.00
N LYS A 69 -5.33 14.87 -1.46
CA LYS A 69 -5.12 14.51 -0.05
C LYS A 69 -3.72 13.93 0.21
N LEU A 70 -3.13 13.25 -0.75
CA LEU A 70 -1.85 12.54 -0.57
C LEU A 70 -0.63 13.29 -1.09
N LEU A 71 -0.79 14.34 -1.91
CA LEU A 71 0.33 15.03 -2.55
C LEU A 71 1.39 15.51 -1.53
N GLY A 72 0.98 16.14 -0.43
CA GLY A 72 1.90 16.62 0.60
C GLY A 72 2.73 15.49 1.20
N PHE A 73 2.09 14.38 1.56
CA PHE A 73 2.80 13.21 2.08
C PHE A 73 3.78 12.59 1.06
N ILE A 74 3.39 12.56 -0.23
CA ILE A 74 4.24 12.02 -1.30
C ILE A 74 5.45 12.92 -1.53
N VAL A 75 5.30 14.24 -1.41
CA VAL A 75 6.40 15.20 -1.43
C VAL A 75 7.38 14.91 -0.29
N ASP A 76 6.89 14.81 0.94
CA ASP A 76 7.72 14.50 2.12
C ASP A 76 8.46 13.15 1.97
N TYR A 77 7.77 12.13 1.46
CA TYR A 77 8.36 10.82 1.14
C TYR A 77 9.50 10.94 0.11
N HIS A 78 9.28 11.71 -0.94
CA HIS A 78 10.27 11.92 -1.98
C HIS A 78 11.50 12.66 -1.46
N GLU A 79 11.30 13.74 -0.68
CA GLU A 79 12.38 14.48 -0.02
C GLU A 79 13.21 13.58 0.89
N PHE A 80 12.53 12.83 1.76
CA PHE A 80 13.21 11.90 2.67
C PHE A 80 14.04 10.86 1.90
N THR A 81 13.47 10.27 0.85
CA THR A 81 14.14 9.22 0.07
C THR A 81 15.34 9.76 -0.69
N LYS A 82 15.25 10.96 -1.28
CA LYS A 82 16.37 11.64 -1.94
C LYS A 82 17.48 11.96 -0.96
N ASN A 83 17.14 12.61 0.15
CA ASN A 83 18.13 12.99 1.18
C ASN A 83 18.86 11.77 1.75
N ARG A 84 18.15 10.67 1.98
CA ARG A 84 18.75 9.42 2.45
C ARG A 84 19.74 8.83 1.43
N ASN A 85 19.38 8.82 0.15
CA ASN A 85 20.21 8.23 -0.90
C ASN A 85 21.40 9.09 -1.31
N SER A 86 21.34 10.40 -1.08
CA SER A 86 22.39 11.37 -1.41
C SER A 86 23.28 11.76 -0.23
N MET A 87 23.22 11.04 0.88
CA MET A 87 23.97 11.35 2.11
C MET A 87 23.78 12.80 2.60
N GLY A 88 22.63 13.38 2.35
CA GLY A 88 22.27 14.74 2.81
C GLY A 88 22.68 15.88 1.88
N GLU A 89 23.21 15.60 0.69
CA GLU A 89 23.67 16.66 -0.25
C GLU A 89 22.58 17.21 -1.20
N LEU A 90 21.38 16.61 -1.25
CA LEU A 90 20.30 17.08 -2.12
C LEU A 90 19.18 17.74 -1.34
N SER A 91 19.17 19.07 -1.32
CA SER A 91 17.95 19.82 -1.04
C SER A 91 17.02 19.75 -2.27
N LEU A 92 15.70 19.62 -2.05
CA LEU A 92 14.75 19.86 -3.12
C LEU A 92 14.94 21.28 -3.67
N ASP A 93 14.95 21.38 -4.97
CA ASP A 93 14.85 22.68 -5.63
C ASP A 93 13.44 23.26 -5.39
N LYS A 94 13.34 24.17 -4.43
CA LYS A 94 12.07 24.79 -4.04
C LYS A 94 11.44 25.65 -5.14
N SER A 95 12.18 25.89 -6.24
CA SER A 95 11.62 26.57 -7.43
C SER A 95 10.73 25.65 -8.26
N LYS A 96 10.82 24.34 -8.05
CA LYS A 96 10.07 23.34 -8.80
C LYS A 96 8.72 23.03 -8.16
N THR A 97 7.72 22.86 -9.02
CA THR A 97 6.36 22.49 -8.60
C THR A 97 6.20 20.97 -8.60
N PRO A 98 5.83 20.35 -7.45
CA PRO A 98 5.56 18.94 -7.42
C PRO A 98 4.27 18.59 -8.18
N SER A 99 4.31 17.51 -8.95
CA SER A 99 3.14 16.95 -9.61
C SER A 99 3.09 15.44 -9.46
N LEU A 100 1.88 14.92 -9.38
CA LEU A 100 1.62 13.49 -9.25
C LEU A 100 0.73 13.05 -10.42
N ASP A 101 1.28 12.19 -11.27
CA ASP A 101 0.53 11.53 -12.33
C ASP A 101 0.11 10.13 -11.85
N ILE A 102 -1.20 9.91 -11.70
CA ILE A 102 -1.78 8.62 -11.33
C ILE A 102 -2.05 7.84 -12.62
N THR A 103 -1.13 6.96 -12.98
CA THR A 103 -1.20 6.14 -14.19
C THR A 103 -2.27 5.07 -14.12
N ALA A 104 -2.50 4.49 -12.93
CA ALA A 104 -3.59 3.56 -12.64
C ALA A 104 -4.00 3.67 -11.17
N ALA A 105 -5.29 3.48 -10.88
CA ALA A 105 -5.80 3.41 -9.50
C ALA A 105 -7.08 2.59 -9.46
N TRP A 106 -7.19 1.71 -8.45
CA TRP A 106 -8.31 0.78 -8.33
C TRP A 106 -8.59 0.40 -6.88
N PHE A 107 -9.84 0.05 -6.60
CA PHE A 107 -10.25 -0.66 -5.39
C PHE A 107 -10.00 -2.15 -5.55
N VAL A 108 -9.64 -2.82 -4.46
CA VAL A 108 -9.53 -4.28 -4.34
C VAL A 108 -10.54 -4.76 -3.30
N ARG A 109 -11.48 -5.59 -3.72
CA ARG A 109 -12.43 -6.29 -2.86
C ARG A 109 -12.04 -7.75 -2.78
N GLN A 110 -11.37 -8.11 -1.71
CA GLN A 110 -10.85 -9.46 -1.45
C GLN A 110 -11.72 -10.16 -0.41
N PHE A 111 -12.04 -11.41 -0.66
CA PHE A 111 -12.81 -12.28 0.23
C PHE A 111 -11.96 -13.45 0.73
N GLU A 112 -12.53 -14.32 1.56
CA GLU A 112 -11.83 -15.46 2.12
C GLU A 112 -11.19 -16.34 1.02
N ASN A 113 -9.99 -16.86 1.29
CA ASN A 113 -9.15 -17.68 0.38
C ASN A 113 -8.63 -16.96 -0.88
N GLU A 114 -8.91 -15.67 -1.03
CA GLU A 114 -8.36 -14.87 -2.11
C GLU A 114 -7.01 -14.27 -1.72
N TYR A 115 -6.15 -14.03 -2.70
CA TYR A 115 -4.80 -13.52 -2.48
C TYR A 115 -4.26 -12.77 -3.70
N ASN A 116 -3.24 -11.92 -3.50
CA ASN A 116 -2.44 -11.39 -4.58
C ASN A 116 -1.06 -12.04 -4.55
N PRO A 117 -0.64 -12.73 -5.64
CA PRO A 117 0.69 -13.33 -5.71
C PRO A 117 1.79 -12.25 -5.65
N MET A 118 3.02 -12.69 -5.41
CA MET A 118 4.19 -11.80 -5.44
C MET A 118 4.37 -11.19 -6.82
N HIS A 119 4.40 -9.86 -6.89
CA HIS A 119 4.50 -9.11 -8.13
C HIS A 119 5.20 -7.74 -7.91
N VAL A 120 5.43 -7.04 -9.00
CA VAL A 120 5.88 -5.64 -9.08
C VAL A 120 5.00 -4.89 -10.06
N HIS A 121 5.06 -3.55 -10.06
CA HIS A 121 4.31 -2.74 -11.01
C HIS A 121 5.24 -2.14 -12.07
N ALA A 122 4.77 -2.13 -13.33
CA ALA A 122 5.45 -1.54 -14.47
C ALA A 122 4.85 -0.17 -14.83
N ASN A 123 5.59 0.63 -15.61
CA ASN A 123 5.16 1.93 -16.13
C ASN A 123 4.80 2.97 -15.03
N CYS A 124 5.40 2.84 -13.86
CA CYS A 124 5.28 3.78 -12.75
C CYS A 124 6.56 3.77 -11.92
N THR A 125 6.74 4.78 -11.07
CA THR A 125 7.89 4.87 -10.15
C THR A 125 7.51 4.51 -8.73
N LEU A 126 6.27 4.77 -8.36
CA LEU A 126 5.71 4.53 -7.04
C LEU A 126 4.43 3.70 -7.13
N SER A 127 4.23 2.88 -6.11
CA SER A 127 2.99 2.17 -5.87
C SER A 127 2.54 2.35 -4.44
N CYS A 128 1.27 2.07 -4.16
CA CYS A 128 0.74 2.19 -2.80
C CYS A 128 -0.35 1.16 -2.53
N VAL A 129 -0.68 1.01 -1.24
CA VAL A 129 -1.87 0.33 -0.76
C VAL A 129 -2.48 1.12 0.41
N GLY A 130 -3.79 1.30 0.40
CA GLY A 130 -4.54 1.88 1.51
C GLY A 130 -5.69 0.96 1.93
N TYR A 131 -5.90 0.80 3.24
CA TYR A 131 -6.90 -0.13 3.79
C TYR A 131 -8.16 0.60 4.21
N LEU A 132 -9.30 0.13 3.72
CA LEU A 132 -10.61 0.77 3.89
C LEU A 132 -11.58 -0.02 4.76
N LYS A 133 -11.45 -1.37 4.76
CA LYS A 133 -12.31 -2.28 5.51
C LYS A 133 -11.58 -3.59 5.78
N LEU A 134 -11.87 -4.21 6.90
CA LEU A 134 -11.44 -5.55 7.24
C LEU A 134 -12.66 -6.41 7.63
N PRO A 135 -12.62 -7.74 7.39
CA PRO A 135 -13.64 -8.63 7.88
C PRO A 135 -13.75 -8.58 9.40
N GLU A 136 -14.94 -8.61 9.93
CA GLU A 136 -15.17 -8.72 11.36
C GLU A 136 -14.61 -10.06 11.88
N GLY A 137 -13.81 -10.01 12.95
CA GLY A 137 -13.19 -11.19 13.56
C GLY A 137 -11.90 -11.68 12.88
N ILE A 138 -11.35 -10.97 11.88
CA ILE A 138 -10.07 -11.35 11.26
C ILE A 138 -8.91 -11.37 12.27
N ASP A 139 -9.00 -10.63 13.35
CA ASP A 139 -8.01 -10.59 14.43
C ASP A 139 -7.87 -11.93 15.18
N GLU A 140 -8.87 -12.82 15.12
CA GLU A 140 -8.75 -14.18 15.63
C GLU A 140 -7.68 -14.98 14.87
N GLU A 141 -7.53 -14.76 13.56
CA GLU A 141 -6.51 -15.41 12.75
C GLU A 141 -5.07 -14.93 13.05
N TRP A 142 -4.95 -13.85 13.82
CA TRP A 142 -3.66 -13.26 14.16
C TRP A 142 -3.21 -13.57 15.59
N LYS A 143 -3.95 -14.43 16.30
CA LYS A 143 -3.57 -14.89 17.63
C LYS A 143 -2.47 -15.95 17.53
N GLU A 144 -1.59 -15.98 18.54
CA GLU A 144 -0.43 -16.90 18.57
C GLU A 144 -0.83 -18.39 18.61
N ASP A 145 -2.03 -18.69 19.09
CA ASP A 145 -2.58 -20.06 19.17
C ASP A 145 -3.32 -20.49 17.90
N TYR A 146 -3.46 -19.60 16.92
CA TYR A 146 -3.97 -19.97 15.63
C TYR A 146 -3.02 -20.97 14.94
N LYS A 147 -3.57 -22.05 14.37
CA LYS A 147 -2.85 -23.23 13.85
C LYS A 147 -1.91 -22.94 12.67
N ASP A 148 -1.22 -21.82 12.69
CA ASP A 148 -0.27 -21.44 11.66
C ASP A 148 1.05 -21.05 12.30
N HIS A 149 2.16 -21.55 11.73
CA HIS A 149 3.51 -21.17 12.17
C HIS A 149 3.84 -19.70 11.90
N TYR A 150 3.10 -19.08 10.98
CA TYR A 150 3.20 -17.66 10.63
C TYR A 150 1.81 -17.09 10.44
N PRO A 151 1.17 -16.50 11.45
CA PRO A 151 -0.13 -15.88 11.31
C PRO A 151 -0.03 -14.60 10.46
N ALA A 152 0.13 -14.78 9.13
CA ALA A 152 0.27 -13.71 8.14
C ALA A 152 -1.00 -13.49 7.33
N ASN A 153 -2.10 -14.11 7.75
CA ASN A 153 -3.37 -14.09 7.02
C ASN A 153 -3.85 -12.66 6.75
N GLY A 154 -4.12 -12.37 5.48
CA GLY A 154 -4.52 -11.03 5.02
C GLY A 154 -3.43 -9.96 5.08
N HIS A 155 -2.20 -10.30 5.51
CA HIS A 155 -1.07 -9.36 5.54
C HIS A 155 -0.52 -9.13 4.13
N ILE A 156 0.05 -7.95 3.92
CA ILE A 156 0.93 -7.71 2.77
C ILE A 156 2.36 -8.01 3.17
N ASN A 157 3.07 -8.74 2.32
CA ASN A 157 4.50 -9.03 2.46
C ASN A 157 5.29 -8.29 1.38
N PHE A 158 6.35 -7.61 1.78
CA PHE A 158 7.32 -6.99 0.90
C PHE A 158 8.61 -7.78 0.96
N ILE A 159 9.25 -8.01 -0.20
CA ILE A 159 10.49 -8.77 -0.29
C ILE A 159 11.56 -7.96 -1.02
N TYR A 160 12.75 -7.89 -0.40
CA TYR A 160 13.93 -7.28 -1.03
C TYR A 160 15.21 -7.93 -0.51
N GLY A 161 16.12 -8.29 -1.43
CA GLY A 161 17.39 -8.92 -1.07
C GLY A 161 17.25 -10.42 -0.77
N THR A 162 18.16 -10.93 0.06
CA THR A 162 18.28 -12.35 0.41
C THR A 162 18.33 -12.50 1.93
N ASP A 163 17.70 -13.52 2.46
CA ASP A 163 17.85 -13.89 3.86
C ASP A 163 19.28 -14.40 4.14
N GLY A 164 19.80 -14.04 5.30
CA GLY A 164 21.10 -14.45 5.76
C GLY A 164 21.19 -14.38 7.29
N LEU A 165 22.36 -14.72 7.84
CA LEU A 165 22.55 -14.81 9.29
C LEU A 165 22.19 -13.51 10.04
N TYR A 166 22.36 -12.35 9.41
CA TYR A 166 22.09 -11.03 9.99
C TYR A 166 21.20 -10.16 9.08
N THR A 167 20.53 -10.75 8.09
CA THR A 167 19.68 -10.05 7.15
C THR A 167 18.31 -10.72 7.05
N ASN A 168 17.27 -9.91 6.91
CA ASN A 168 15.90 -10.38 6.67
C ASN A 168 15.40 -9.76 5.36
N SER A 169 14.99 -10.60 4.41
CA SER A 169 14.46 -10.14 3.13
C SER A 169 12.96 -9.84 3.16
N ASN A 170 12.26 -10.27 4.21
CA ASN A 170 10.82 -10.17 4.33
C ASN A 170 10.40 -9.05 5.29
N PHE A 171 9.47 -8.22 4.84
CA PHE A 171 8.83 -7.20 5.65
C PHE A 171 7.32 -7.35 5.60
N LEU A 172 6.76 -7.88 6.68
CA LEU A 172 5.35 -8.19 6.79
C LEU A 172 4.59 -7.05 7.47
N VAL A 173 3.50 -6.61 6.86
CA VAL A 173 2.64 -5.55 7.37
C VAL A 173 1.24 -6.09 7.63
N LYS A 174 0.82 -5.98 8.89
CA LYS A 174 -0.54 -6.27 9.33
C LYS A 174 -1.49 -5.15 8.89
N PRO A 175 -2.57 -5.44 8.15
CA PRO A 175 -3.49 -4.41 7.70
C PRO A 175 -4.29 -3.81 8.88
N GLN A 176 -4.49 -2.50 8.85
CA GLN A 176 -5.41 -1.78 9.71
C GLN A 176 -6.19 -0.76 8.90
N VAL A 177 -7.48 -0.60 9.17
CA VAL A 177 -8.31 0.41 8.48
C VAL A 177 -7.73 1.80 8.69
N GLY A 178 -7.57 2.55 7.60
CA GLY A 178 -6.96 3.88 7.58
C GLY A 178 -5.44 3.88 7.36
N ASP A 179 -4.76 2.73 7.39
CA ASP A 179 -3.35 2.67 7.06
C ASP A 179 -3.13 2.82 5.55
N PHE A 180 -2.13 3.61 5.19
CA PHE A 180 -1.67 3.79 3.82
C PHE A 180 -0.15 3.61 3.76
N TYR A 181 0.31 2.84 2.79
CA TYR A 181 1.73 2.60 2.53
C TYR A 181 2.06 2.97 1.09
N ILE A 182 3.18 3.69 0.92
CA ILE A 182 3.77 4.00 -0.39
C ILE A 182 5.17 3.38 -0.47
N PHE A 183 5.52 2.90 -1.65
CA PHE A 183 6.77 2.19 -1.88
C PHE A 183 7.20 2.29 -3.37
N PRO A 184 8.49 2.07 -3.68
CA PRO A 184 8.95 1.99 -5.07
C PRO A 184 8.25 0.86 -5.83
N SER A 185 7.82 1.11 -7.05
CA SER A 185 7.05 0.16 -7.87
C SER A 185 7.75 -1.18 -8.14
N TYR A 186 9.08 -1.19 -8.10
CA TYR A 186 9.90 -2.39 -8.29
C TYR A 186 10.00 -3.28 -7.05
N LEU A 187 9.49 -2.83 -5.89
CA LEU A 187 9.54 -3.62 -4.66
C LEU A 187 8.55 -4.77 -4.74
N TYR A 188 9.07 -5.99 -4.69
CA TYR A 188 8.23 -7.20 -4.70
C TYR A 188 7.28 -7.21 -3.51
N HIS A 189 6.02 -7.43 -3.77
CA HIS A 189 5.01 -7.54 -2.72
C HIS A 189 3.87 -8.48 -3.14
N GLY A 190 3.21 -9.02 -2.13
CA GLY A 190 2.06 -9.90 -2.31
C GLY A 190 1.19 -9.90 -1.05
N VAL A 191 -0.05 -10.34 -1.18
CA VAL A 191 -1.01 -10.38 -0.08
C VAL A 191 -1.38 -11.83 0.19
N TYR A 192 -1.19 -12.25 1.44
CA TYR A 192 -1.60 -13.57 1.89
C TYR A 192 -3.13 -13.69 1.92
N PRO A 193 -3.67 -14.90 1.66
CA PRO A 193 -5.09 -15.16 1.87
C PRO A 193 -5.45 -15.03 3.36
N PHE A 194 -6.73 -14.86 3.63
CA PHE A 194 -7.33 -14.99 4.95
C PHE A 194 -8.54 -15.91 4.85
N TYR A 195 -9.05 -16.42 5.99
CA TYR A 195 -10.11 -17.43 6.03
C TYR A 195 -11.39 -16.94 6.71
N THR A 196 -11.33 -15.83 7.42
CA THR A 196 -12.49 -15.16 8.03
C THR A 196 -13.46 -14.71 6.95
N LYS A 197 -14.74 -15.04 7.09
CA LYS A 197 -15.77 -14.61 6.14
C LYS A 197 -15.94 -13.09 6.16
N GLY A 198 -16.10 -12.52 4.97
CA GLY A 198 -16.34 -11.10 4.78
C GLY A 198 -15.33 -10.44 3.87
N GLU A 199 -15.45 -9.13 3.73
CA GLU A 199 -14.69 -8.34 2.77
C GLU A 199 -13.50 -7.64 3.43
N ARG A 200 -12.30 -7.86 2.89
CA ARG A 200 -11.13 -6.99 3.04
C ARG A 200 -11.12 -6.03 1.86
N ARG A 201 -11.28 -4.75 2.14
CA ARG A 201 -11.28 -3.70 1.12
C ARG A 201 -10.02 -2.86 1.23
N SER A 202 -9.34 -2.69 0.11
CA SER A 202 -8.20 -1.80 -0.03
C SER A 202 -8.28 -1.04 -1.35
N PHE A 203 -7.38 -0.11 -1.56
CA PHE A 203 -7.13 0.48 -2.87
C PHE A 203 -5.63 0.48 -3.15
N SER A 204 -5.30 0.48 -4.43
CA SER A 204 -3.93 0.60 -4.92
C SER A 204 -3.84 1.68 -5.99
N MET A 205 -2.67 2.29 -6.12
CA MET A 205 -2.37 3.24 -7.19
C MET A 205 -0.96 3.04 -7.69
N ASN A 206 -0.80 3.23 -8.99
CA ASN A 206 0.48 3.37 -9.67
C ASN A 206 0.69 4.83 -10.05
N MET A 207 1.86 5.39 -9.75
CA MET A 207 2.10 6.81 -9.82
C MET A 207 3.48 7.12 -10.39
N ILE A 208 3.57 8.27 -11.07
CA ILE A 208 4.82 8.94 -11.43
C ILE A 208 4.84 10.27 -10.69
N PHE A 209 5.84 10.46 -9.85
CA PHE A 209 6.07 11.73 -9.17
C PHE A 209 7.12 12.54 -9.92
N ASN A 210 6.79 13.79 -10.25
CA ASN A 210 7.64 14.71 -10.98
C ASN A 210 7.84 16.01 -10.20
N MET A 211 9.02 16.63 -10.40
CA MET A 211 9.37 17.97 -9.95
C MET A 211 9.70 18.80 -11.18
N SER A 212 8.74 19.58 -11.67
CA SER A 212 8.87 20.42 -12.88
C SER A 212 9.14 21.89 -12.55
#